data_7ad012cf18eae629d9557d3ee9000421
#
_entry.id   7ad012cf18eae629d9557d3ee9000421
#
_cell.length_a   1.000
_cell.length_b   1.000
_cell.length_c   1.000
_cell.angle_alpha   90.00
_cell.angle_beta   90.00
_cell.angle_gamma   90.00
#
_symmetry.space_group_name_H-M   'P 1'
#
loop_
_entity.id
_entity.type
_entity.pdbx_description
1 polymer ?
#
loop_
_entity_poly.entity_id
_entity_poly.type
_entity_poly.pdbx_seq_one_letter_code
_entity_poly.pdbx_strand_id
1 'polypeptide(L)'
;AIERTGRLVCGTDGATTNTMGGQVEVHGAIGFNDTGIGIKTTSSDVSSRSYMQFRDNSNNTRGSIGMGSSSVSFNTSSDYRLKENVVAISDGITRLKTLKPSRFNFKSDTSKTVDGFLAHEVTAVPEAVSGTKDEMKAETLYEEGDTIPSDKKIGDPKTYSSTEIQAQQLDYSKLTPLLTAALQEAIAKIETLETKVAALEAAW
;
A
#
# COMPACT_ATOMS: atom_id res chain seq x y z
N ALA A 1 -11.53 0.11 27.08
CA ALA A 1 -12.69 -0.29 27.88
C ALA A 1 -13.75 -0.92 26.98
N ILE A 2 -14.48 -1.92 27.50
CA ILE A 2 -15.64 -2.49 26.83
C ILE A 2 -16.88 -1.88 27.48
N GLU A 3 -17.66 -1.15 26.68
CA GLU A 3 -18.94 -0.62 27.17
C GLU A 3 -19.98 -1.76 27.34
N ARG A 4 -20.99 -1.51 28.17
CA ARG A 4 -22.11 -2.46 28.41
C ARG A 4 -22.90 -2.85 27.15
N THR A 5 -22.69 -2.07 26.04
CA THR A 5 -23.25 -2.31 24.71
C THR A 5 -22.37 -3.22 23.83
N GLY A 6 -21.26 -3.73 24.36
CA GLY A 6 -20.28 -4.54 23.59
C GLY A 6 -19.39 -3.72 22.64
N ARG A 7 -19.40 -2.38 22.75
CA ARG A 7 -18.53 -1.51 21.95
C ARG A 7 -17.16 -1.39 22.58
N LEU A 8 -16.09 -1.67 21.82
CA LEU A 8 -14.74 -1.31 22.20
C LEU A 8 -14.51 0.15 21.87
N VAL A 9 -14.26 0.98 22.89
CA VAL A 9 -13.89 2.39 22.73
C VAL A 9 -12.40 2.53 23.04
N CYS A 10 -11.62 2.85 22.04
CA CYS A 10 -10.21 3.20 22.19
C CYS A 10 -10.11 4.72 22.12
N GLY A 11 -9.88 5.38 23.24
CA GLY A 11 -9.79 6.84 23.34
C GLY A 11 -10.33 7.37 24.66
N THR A 12 -10.14 8.67 24.91
CA THR A 12 -10.72 9.37 26.06
C THR A 12 -11.99 10.07 25.62
N ASP A 13 -13.09 9.91 26.38
CA ASP A 13 -14.33 10.62 26.16
C ASP A 13 -14.11 12.14 26.22
N GLY A 14 -14.34 12.84 25.12
CA GLY A 14 -14.38 14.29 25.05
C GLY A 14 -13.05 15.02 24.93
N ALA A 15 -11.92 14.33 24.86
CA ALA A 15 -10.63 15.00 24.63
C ALA A 15 -10.36 15.16 23.12
N THR A 16 -10.19 16.40 22.69
CA THR A 16 -9.84 16.76 21.30
C THR A 16 -8.40 16.46 20.91
N THR A 17 -7.58 16.01 21.84
CA THR A 17 -6.18 15.65 21.64
C THR A 17 -5.92 14.24 22.19
N ASN A 18 -6.10 13.25 21.35
CA ASN A 18 -5.75 11.88 21.70
C ASN A 18 -4.31 11.58 21.25
N THR A 19 -3.35 11.85 22.12
CA THR A 19 -1.97 11.37 21.97
C THR A 19 -1.89 9.94 22.53
N MET A 20 -2.66 9.02 21.97
CA MET A 20 -2.41 7.60 22.21
C MET A 20 -1.32 7.16 21.25
N GLY A 21 -0.09 7.18 21.70
CA GLY A 21 0.99 6.40 21.11
C GLY A 21 0.76 4.91 21.37
N GLY A 22 -0.45 4.42 21.07
CA GLY A 22 -0.87 3.05 21.29
C GLY A 22 -1.23 2.36 19.99
N GLN A 23 -0.74 1.16 19.83
CA GLN A 23 -1.09 0.24 18.77
C GLN A 23 -2.37 -0.52 19.20
N VAL A 24 -3.35 -0.62 18.30
CA VAL A 24 -4.47 -1.55 18.51
C VAL A 24 -4.06 -2.88 17.89
N GLU A 25 -3.73 -3.83 18.74
CA GLU A 25 -3.46 -5.20 18.33
C GLU A 25 -4.69 -6.07 18.62
N VAL A 26 -5.11 -6.82 17.60
CA VAL A 26 -6.18 -7.81 17.75
C VAL A 26 -5.52 -9.19 17.75
N HIS A 27 -5.38 -9.76 18.95
CA HIS A 27 -4.90 -11.13 19.11
C HIS A 27 -6.09 -12.07 19.27
N GLY A 28 -6.16 -13.09 18.42
CA GLY A 28 -7.19 -14.13 18.51
C GLY A 28 -6.66 -15.45 17.96
N ALA A 29 -7.10 -16.57 18.53
CA ALA A 29 -6.98 -17.86 17.89
C ALA A 29 -7.95 -17.88 16.70
N ILE A 30 -7.41 -17.84 15.48
CA ILE A 30 -8.24 -17.94 14.27
C ILE A 30 -8.51 -19.42 14.04
N GLY A 31 -9.72 -19.86 14.34
CA GLY A 31 -10.22 -21.19 13.98
C GLY A 31 -10.57 -21.29 12.49
N PHE A 32 -10.87 -22.48 12.02
CA PHE A 32 -11.41 -22.67 10.67
C PHE A 32 -12.73 -21.89 10.53
N ASN A 33 -12.81 -20.98 9.56
CA ASN A 33 -13.91 -20.07 9.22
C ASN A 33 -13.98 -18.75 10.04
N ASP A 34 -12.98 -18.40 10.83
CA ASP A 34 -12.99 -17.14 11.56
C ASP A 34 -12.41 -16.00 10.74
N THR A 35 -13.08 -14.85 10.78
CA THR A 35 -12.62 -13.59 10.24
C THR A 35 -11.82 -12.86 11.31
N GLY A 36 -10.56 -12.52 11.09
CA GLY A 36 -9.69 -11.85 12.07
C GLY A 36 -10.26 -10.50 12.51
N ILE A 37 -10.62 -9.62 11.56
CA ILE A 37 -11.36 -8.38 11.79
C ILE A 37 -12.53 -8.33 10.83
N GLY A 38 -13.74 -8.51 11.34
CA GLY A 38 -14.97 -8.35 10.56
C GLY A 38 -15.57 -6.97 10.78
N ILE A 39 -15.77 -6.21 9.69
CA ILE A 39 -16.47 -4.92 9.71
C ILE A 39 -17.83 -5.13 9.06
N LYS A 40 -18.90 -5.07 9.85
CA LYS A 40 -20.28 -5.26 9.41
C LYS A 40 -21.10 -4.00 9.68
N THR A 41 -21.90 -3.59 8.69
CA THR A 41 -22.94 -2.59 8.93
C THR A 41 -24.26 -3.26 9.32
N THR A 42 -25.01 -2.61 10.20
CA THR A 42 -26.41 -2.97 10.51
C THR A 42 -27.38 -2.07 9.75
N SER A 43 -26.88 -1.06 9.03
CA SER A 43 -27.72 -0.18 8.23
C SER A 43 -28.12 -0.85 6.92
N SER A 44 -29.39 -0.69 6.54
CA SER A 44 -29.92 -1.11 5.24
C SER A 44 -29.38 -0.25 4.08
N ASP A 45 -28.95 0.98 4.38
CA ASP A 45 -28.28 1.85 3.43
C ASP A 45 -26.77 1.61 3.47
N VAL A 46 -26.28 0.85 2.52
CA VAL A 46 -24.87 0.54 2.30
C VAL A 46 -24.24 1.38 1.19
N SER A 47 -24.98 2.36 0.64
CA SER A 47 -24.46 3.21 -0.43
C SER A 47 -23.36 4.12 0.10
N SER A 48 -22.17 3.99 -0.46
CA SER A 48 -21.03 4.92 -0.30
C SER A 48 -20.53 5.14 1.14
N ARG A 49 -20.41 4.10 1.96
CA ARG A 49 -19.83 4.21 3.30
C ARG A 49 -18.35 3.82 3.32
N SER A 50 -17.54 4.65 3.98
CA SER A 50 -16.16 4.31 4.32
C SER A 50 -16.14 3.55 5.64
N TYR A 51 -15.59 2.35 5.63
CA TYR A 51 -15.45 1.50 6.81
C TYR A 51 -14.10 1.65 7.49
N MET A 52 -13.08 2.02 6.72
CA MET A 52 -11.77 2.39 7.22
C MET A 52 -11.34 3.68 6.52
N GLN A 53 -10.89 4.67 7.28
CA GLN A 53 -10.39 5.93 6.73
C GLN A 53 -8.97 6.17 7.22
N PHE A 54 -8.10 6.55 6.30
CA PHE A 54 -6.75 6.99 6.57
C PHE A 54 -6.74 8.50 6.51
N ARG A 55 -6.42 9.14 7.64
CA ARG A 55 -6.43 10.61 7.77
C ARG A 55 -5.06 11.10 8.20
N ASP A 56 -4.72 12.32 7.76
CA ASP A 56 -3.54 13.01 8.26
C ASP A 56 -3.80 13.70 9.63
N ASN A 57 -2.76 14.34 10.16
CA ASN A 57 -2.83 15.07 11.42
C ASN A 57 -3.78 16.30 11.41
N SER A 58 -4.15 16.77 10.22
CA SER A 58 -5.13 17.83 10.02
C SER A 58 -6.53 17.31 9.74
N ASN A 59 -6.75 16.00 9.98
CA ASN A 59 -8.03 15.30 9.79
C ASN A 59 -8.50 15.21 8.32
N ASN A 60 -7.63 15.48 7.34
CA ASN A 60 -7.97 15.31 5.93
C ASN A 60 -7.92 13.81 5.57
N THR A 61 -8.94 13.31 4.91
CA THR A 61 -8.96 11.93 4.41
C THR A 61 -7.98 11.79 3.24
N ARG A 62 -6.99 10.90 3.37
CA ARG A 62 -6.01 10.56 2.35
C ARG A 62 -6.41 9.33 1.56
N GLY A 63 -7.19 8.44 2.17
CA GLY A 63 -7.73 7.27 1.53
C GLY A 63 -8.77 6.58 2.40
N SER A 64 -9.46 5.60 1.82
CA SER A 64 -10.46 4.81 2.54
C SER A 64 -10.67 3.45 1.91
N ILE A 65 -11.16 2.51 2.73
CA ILE A 65 -11.79 1.29 2.26
C ILE A 65 -13.28 1.48 2.47
N GLY A 66 -14.03 1.48 1.37
CA GLY A 66 -15.48 1.65 1.37
C GLY A 66 -16.19 0.39 0.90
N MET A 67 -17.48 0.29 1.22
CA MET A 67 -18.33 -0.78 0.76
C MET A 67 -19.62 -0.20 0.17
N GLY A 68 -19.98 -0.69 -1.00
CA GLY A 68 -21.30 -0.52 -1.60
C GLY A 68 -22.15 -1.76 -1.39
N SER A 69 -23.31 -1.82 -2.03
CA SER A 69 -24.26 -2.95 -1.95
C SER A 69 -23.67 -4.28 -2.45
N SER A 70 -22.74 -4.23 -3.40
CA SER A 70 -22.18 -5.42 -4.07
C SER A 70 -20.68 -5.36 -4.29
N SER A 71 -19.98 -4.35 -3.76
CA SER A 71 -18.56 -4.13 -4.03
C SER A 71 -17.81 -3.51 -2.86
N VAL A 72 -16.50 -3.73 -2.82
CA VAL A 72 -15.57 -3.03 -1.95
C VAL A 72 -14.72 -2.09 -2.82
N SER A 73 -14.50 -0.86 -2.35
CA SER A 73 -13.67 0.14 -3.02
C SER A 73 -12.46 0.50 -2.18
N PHE A 74 -11.31 0.64 -2.85
CA PHE A 74 -10.07 1.14 -2.27
C PHE A 74 -9.81 2.51 -2.88
N ASN A 75 -10.00 3.56 -2.10
CA ASN A 75 -9.97 4.94 -2.60
C ASN A 75 -8.74 5.68 -2.08
N THR A 76 -8.11 6.43 -2.98
CA THR A 76 -7.08 7.41 -2.66
C THR A 76 -7.52 8.77 -3.19
N SER A 77 -7.13 9.86 -2.49
CA SER A 77 -7.46 11.21 -2.93
C SER A 77 -6.82 11.51 -4.29
N SER A 78 -7.62 11.99 -5.24
CA SER A 78 -7.17 12.36 -6.58
C SER A 78 -7.83 13.63 -7.10
N ASP A 79 -8.30 14.51 -6.20
CA ASP A 79 -8.89 15.79 -6.58
C ASP A 79 -7.85 16.69 -7.25
N TYR A 80 -8.21 17.28 -8.39
CA TYR A 80 -7.31 18.16 -9.16
C TYR A 80 -6.86 19.40 -8.37
N ARG A 81 -7.69 19.88 -7.44
CA ARG A 81 -7.40 21.05 -6.58
C ARG A 81 -6.26 20.79 -5.60
N LEU A 82 -5.88 19.53 -5.39
CA LEU A 82 -4.76 19.12 -4.55
C LEU A 82 -3.48 18.89 -5.37
N LYS A 83 -3.50 19.23 -6.66
CA LYS A 83 -2.40 18.95 -7.59
C LYS A 83 -1.97 20.25 -8.27
N GLU A 84 -0.68 20.36 -8.51
CA GLU A 84 -0.09 21.48 -9.26
C GLU A 84 0.92 20.92 -10.28
N ASN A 85 1.36 21.76 -11.23
CA ASN A 85 2.36 21.40 -12.25
C ASN A 85 1.97 20.14 -13.05
N VAL A 86 0.68 19.99 -13.36
CA VAL A 86 0.16 18.81 -14.06
C VAL A 86 0.61 18.84 -15.50
N VAL A 87 1.42 17.85 -15.91
CA VAL A 87 1.90 17.66 -17.28
C VAL A 87 1.61 16.23 -17.74
N ALA A 88 1.45 16.05 -19.06
CA ALA A 88 1.27 14.73 -19.64
C ALA A 88 2.54 13.89 -19.53
N ILE A 89 2.41 12.57 -19.36
CA ILE A 89 3.51 11.62 -19.44
C ILE A 89 3.76 11.38 -20.93
N SER A 90 4.94 11.76 -21.43
CA SER A 90 5.31 11.65 -22.85
C SER A 90 6.48 10.67 -23.11
N ASP A 91 6.93 9.98 -22.07
CA ASP A 91 8.05 9.03 -22.08
C ASP A 91 7.64 7.63 -21.62
N GLY A 92 6.34 7.31 -21.76
CA GLY A 92 5.73 6.11 -21.23
C GLY A 92 6.41 4.82 -21.67
N ILE A 93 6.62 4.63 -22.97
CA ILE A 93 7.30 3.44 -23.52
C ILE A 93 8.76 3.38 -23.05
N THR A 94 9.46 4.51 -23.01
CA THR A 94 10.87 4.55 -22.61
C THR A 94 11.03 4.11 -21.16
N ARG A 95 10.20 4.65 -20.25
CA ARG A 95 10.18 4.27 -18.83
C ARG A 95 9.72 2.83 -18.64
N LEU A 96 8.65 2.41 -19.36
CA LEU A 96 8.15 1.05 -19.28
C LEU A 96 9.23 0.00 -19.56
N LYS A 97 10.08 0.25 -20.57
CA LYS A 97 11.18 -0.66 -20.96
C LYS A 97 12.25 -0.83 -19.89
N THR A 98 12.30 0.04 -18.90
CA THR A 98 13.26 -0.09 -17.78
C THR A 98 12.75 -0.98 -16.67
N LEU A 99 11.44 -1.26 -16.63
CA LEU A 99 10.87 -2.20 -15.66
C LEU A 99 11.32 -3.63 -16.00
N LYS A 100 11.61 -4.39 -14.95
CA LYS A 100 12.12 -5.79 -15.06
C LYS A 100 11.12 -6.75 -14.40
N PRO A 101 10.06 -7.18 -15.10
CA PRO A 101 9.18 -8.23 -14.59
C PRO A 101 9.99 -9.49 -14.31
N SER A 102 9.82 -10.09 -13.16
CA SER A 102 10.56 -11.24 -12.71
C SER A 102 9.63 -12.32 -12.17
N ARG A 103 10.03 -13.57 -12.29
CA ARG A 103 9.36 -14.71 -11.69
C ARG A 103 10.20 -15.24 -10.54
N PHE A 104 9.60 -15.44 -9.37
CA PHE A 104 10.31 -15.85 -8.16
C PHE A 104 9.44 -16.63 -7.19
N ASN A 105 10.08 -17.20 -6.16
CA ASN A 105 9.42 -17.77 -5.00
C ASN A 105 9.81 -16.96 -3.77
N PHE A 106 8.87 -16.72 -2.87
CA PHE A 106 9.20 -16.17 -1.55
C PHE A 106 9.97 -17.23 -0.74
N LYS A 107 11.00 -16.80 0.00
CA LYS A 107 11.77 -17.71 0.88
C LYS A 107 10.91 -18.37 1.95
N SER A 108 9.80 -17.73 2.35
CA SER A 108 8.82 -18.27 3.29
C SER A 108 7.90 -19.34 2.68
N ASP A 109 7.77 -19.36 1.35
CA ASP A 109 6.97 -20.35 0.62
C ASP A 109 7.64 -20.65 -0.73
N THR A 110 8.55 -21.62 -0.73
CA THR A 110 9.31 -22.03 -1.92
C THR A 110 8.49 -22.90 -2.89
N SER A 111 7.32 -23.34 -2.50
CA SER A 111 6.43 -24.18 -3.34
C SER A 111 5.62 -23.34 -4.33
N LYS A 112 5.41 -22.03 -4.05
CA LYS A 112 4.57 -21.16 -4.84
C LYS A 112 5.41 -20.17 -5.64
N THR A 113 5.35 -20.27 -6.96
CA THR A 113 5.97 -19.33 -7.89
C THR A 113 4.99 -18.18 -8.21
N VAL A 114 5.49 -16.94 -8.20
CA VAL A 114 4.72 -15.72 -8.49
C VAL A 114 5.49 -14.82 -9.45
N ASP A 115 4.75 -14.00 -10.20
CA ASP A 115 5.31 -12.95 -11.05
C ASP A 115 5.21 -11.60 -10.33
N GLY A 116 6.24 -10.77 -10.48
CA GLY A 116 6.27 -9.46 -9.84
C GLY A 116 7.53 -8.69 -10.17
N PHE A 117 7.91 -7.78 -9.28
CA PHE A 117 9.10 -6.94 -9.43
C PHE A 117 9.93 -6.98 -8.16
N LEU A 118 11.23 -6.76 -8.30
CA LEU A 118 12.10 -6.43 -7.18
C LEU A 118 12.01 -4.91 -6.93
N ALA A 119 11.59 -4.51 -5.73
CA ALA A 119 11.25 -3.12 -5.44
C ALA A 119 12.37 -2.13 -5.81
N HIS A 120 13.63 -2.43 -5.50
CA HIS A 120 14.78 -1.58 -5.82
C HIS A 120 15.08 -1.45 -7.32
N GLU A 121 14.48 -2.27 -8.18
CA GLU A 121 14.61 -2.19 -9.64
C GLU A 121 13.49 -1.37 -10.30
N VAL A 122 12.46 -0.98 -9.55
CA VAL A 122 11.33 -0.17 -10.05
C VAL A 122 11.69 1.32 -10.00
N THR A 123 12.73 1.71 -10.71
CA THR A 123 13.25 3.09 -10.75
C THR A 123 12.42 4.02 -11.64
N ALA A 124 11.65 3.46 -12.56
CA ALA A 124 10.78 4.22 -13.46
C ALA A 124 9.61 4.91 -12.72
N VAL A 125 9.19 4.39 -11.56
CA VAL A 125 8.08 4.92 -10.74
C VAL A 125 8.55 4.89 -9.27
N PRO A 126 9.46 5.78 -8.87
CA PRO A 126 10.05 5.75 -7.53
C PRO A 126 9.02 5.93 -6.41
N GLU A 127 7.93 6.65 -6.68
CA GLU A 127 6.81 6.83 -5.75
C GLU A 127 6.02 5.55 -5.47
N ALA A 128 6.22 4.49 -6.25
CA ALA A 128 5.64 3.18 -5.99
C ALA A 128 6.42 2.37 -4.95
N VAL A 129 7.66 2.76 -4.66
CA VAL A 129 8.56 2.03 -3.78
C VAL A 129 8.64 2.73 -2.43
N SER A 130 8.56 1.98 -1.34
CA SER A 130 8.83 2.44 0.01
C SER A 130 9.88 1.56 0.69
N GLY A 131 10.62 2.14 1.64
CA GLY A 131 11.77 1.52 2.30
C GLY A 131 13.07 1.64 1.49
N THR A 132 14.17 1.41 2.16
CA THR A 132 15.52 1.50 1.58
C THR A 132 16.03 0.12 1.20
N LYS A 133 16.78 0.04 0.10
CA LYS A 133 17.43 -1.21 -0.31
C LYS A 133 18.44 -1.65 0.74
N ASP A 134 18.42 -2.94 1.07
CA ASP A 134 19.31 -3.58 2.04
C ASP A 134 19.19 -3.03 3.48
N GLU A 135 18.07 -2.35 3.78
CA GLU A 135 17.80 -1.82 5.12
C GLU A 135 17.55 -2.95 6.11
N MET A 136 18.13 -2.80 7.29
CA MET A 136 17.91 -3.68 8.42
C MET A 136 17.07 -2.96 9.46
N LYS A 137 16.25 -3.69 10.22
CA LYS A 137 15.47 -3.11 11.31
C LYS A 137 16.41 -2.52 12.36
N ALA A 138 16.09 -1.30 12.81
CA ALA A 138 16.84 -0.68 13.88
C ALA A 138 16.64 -1.47 15.17
N GLU A 139 17.76 -1.79 15.83
CA GLU A 139 17.77 -2.39 17.15
C GLU A 139 17.55 -1.31 18.20
N THR A 140 16.57 -1.53 19.08
CA THR A 140 16.43 -0.74 20.30
C THR A 140 16.77 -1.62 21.49
N LEU A 141 17.57 -1.09 22.41
CA LEU A 141 18.04 -1.80 23.60
C LEU A 141 17.21 -1.37 24.82
N TYR A 142 17.14 -2.24 25.82
CA TYR A 142 16.58 -1.86 27.11
C TYR A 142 17.53 -0.88 27.81
N GLU A 143 16.97 0.24 28.28
CA GLU A 143 17.67 1.32 28.97
C GLU A 143 17.19 1.43 30.43
N GLU A 144 17.89 2.24 31.21
CA GLU A 144 17.50 2.54 32.58
C GLU A 144 16.14 3.24 32.61
N GLY A 145 15.20 2.72 33.40
CA GLY A 145 13.81 3.20 33.47
C GLY A 145 12.82 2.40 32.64
N ASP A 146 13.26 1.47 31.80
CA ASP A 146 12.37 0.56 31.09
C ASP A 146 11.78 -0.52 31.99
N THR A 147 10.57 -0.99 31.67
CA THR A 147 10.05 -2.23 32.24
C THR A 147 10.69 -3.42 31.53
N ILE A 148 11.66 -4.05 32.21
CA ILE A 148 12.47 -5.12 31.64
C ILE A 148 11.85 -6.48 32.01
N PRO A 149 11.54 -7.37 31.06
CA PRO A 149 11.14 -8.75 31.35
C PRO A 149 12.17 -9.49 32.19
N SER A 150 11.76 -10.49 32.97
CA SER A 150 12.63 -11.22 33.89
C SER A 150 13.77 -12.00 33.23
N ASP A 151 13.62 -12.29 31.94
CA ASP A 151 14.60 -12.97 31.08
C ASP A 151 15.52 -12.00 30.33
N LYS A 152 15.40 -10.68 30.55
CA LYS A 152 16.15 -9.61 29.89
C LYS A 152 16.88 -8.71 30.88
N LYS A 153 17.83 -7.94 30.40
CA LYS A 153 18.59 -6.95 31.17
C LYS A 153 18.84 -5.68 30.34
N ILE A 154 19.30 -4.61 30.99
CA ILE A 154 19.77 -3.40 30.30
C ILE A 154 20.84 -3.79 29.26
N GLY A 155 20.70 -3.25 28.04
CA GLY A 155 21.55 -3.54 26.90
C GLY A 155 21.14 -4.74 26.06
N ASP A 156 20.12 -5.52 26.48
CA ASP A 156 19.54 -6.56 25.64
C ASP A 156 18.59 -5.96 24.58
N PRO A 157 18.42 -6.60 23.42
CA PRO A 157 17.47 -6.16 22.41
C PRO A 157 16.04 -6.10 22.94
N LYS A 158 15.40 -4.93 22.78
CA LYS A 158 14.04 -4.63 23.22
C LYS A 158 13.02 -5.00 22.17
N THR A 159 13.31 -4.72 20.89
CA THR A 159 12.38 -4.93 19.78
C THR A 159 12.96 -5.85 18.72
N TYR A 160 13.76 -5.33 17.81
CA TYR A 160 14.29 -6.09 16.69
C TYR A 160 15.78 -6.35 16.83
N SER A 161 16.24 -7.45 16.24
CA SER A 161 17.66 -7.67 16.04
C SER A 161 18.13 -6.91 14.80
N SER A 162 19.33 -6.34 14.84
CA SER A 162 19.98 -5.72 13.67
C SER A 162 20.19 -6.69 12.49
N THR A 163 19.91 -7.98 12.68
CA THR A 163 19.94 -9.00 11.64
C THR A 163 18.58 -9.18 10.94
N GLU A 164 17.52 -8.52 11.41
CA GLU A 164 16.21 -8.62 10.78
C GLU A 164 16.07 -7.65 9.60
N ILE A 165 15.54 -8.15 8.48
CA ILE A 165 15.35 -7.37 7.27
C ILE A 165 14.21 -6.37 7.45
N GLN A 166 14.47 -5.10 7.16
CA GLN A 166 13.47 -4.09 6.91
C GLN A 166 13.12 -4.12 5.43
N ALA A 167 12.05 -4.85 5.08
CA ALA A 167 11.73 -5.12 3.68
C ALA A 167 11.21 -3.87 2.97
N GLN A 168 11.68 -3.65 1.74
CA GLN A 168 11.05 -2.71 0.82
C GLN A 168 9.66 -3.19 0.43
N GLN A 169 8.76 -2.25 0.11
CA GLN A 169 7.41 -2.52 -0.36
C GLN A 169 7.19 -1.86 -1.72
N LEU A 170 6.28 -2.42 -2.51
CA LEU A 170 5.89 -1.92 -3.82
C LEU A 170 4.37 -1.77 -3.91
N ASP A 171 3.92 -0.55 -4.20
CA ASP A 171 2.53 -0.25 -4.54
C ASP A 171 2.32 -0.40 -6.05
N TYR A 172 1.84 -1.56 -6.45
CA TYR A 172 1.57 -1.87 -7.86
C TYR A 172 0.55 -0.92 -8.52
N SER A 173 -0.35 -0.32 -7.76
CA SER A 173 -1.37 0.58 -8.30
C SER A 173 -0.77 1.83 -8.94
N LYS A 174 0.39 2.27 -8.46
CA LYS A 174 1.12 3.44 -8.97
C LYS A 174 1.80 3.20 -10.31
N LEU A 175 1.88 1.96 -10.77
CA LEU A 175 2.37 1.64 -12.11
C LEU A 175 1.31 1.93 -13.19
N THR A 176 0.03 2.00 -12.83
CA THR A 176 -1.08 2.17 -13.78
C THR A 176 -0.96 3.39 -14.68
N PRO A 177 -0.61 4.61 -14.18
CA PRO A 177 -0.45 5.78 -15.06
C PRO A 177 0.65 5.58 -16.10
N LEU A 178 1.79 4.99 -15.72
CA LEU A 178 2.88 4.70 -16.64
C LEU A 178 2.45 3.68 -17.72
N LEU A 179 1.79 2.59 -17.31
CA LEU A 179 1.28 1.57 -18.22
C LEU A 179 0.27 2.16 -19.21
N THR A 180 -0.62 3.04 -18.73
CA THR A 180 -1.61 3.74 -19.57
C THR A 180 -0.92 4.62 -20.59
N ALA A 181 0.03 5.46 -20.18
CA ALA A 181 0.77 6.34 -21.08
C ALA A 181 1.56 5.53 -22.13
N ALA A 182 2.25 4.47 -21.72
CA ALA A 182 2.99 3.61 -22.65
C ALA A 182 2.09 2.92 -23.66
N LEU A 183 0.89 2.49 -23.24
CA LEU A 183 -0.09 1.90 -24.15
C LEU A 183 -0.63 2.92 -25.15
N GLN A 184 -0.96 4.14 -24.70
CA GLN A 184 -1.40 5.23 -25.59
C GLN A 184 -0.35 5.60 -26.61
N GLU A 185 0.94 5.71 -26.22
CA GLU A 185 2.04 5.92 -27.13
C GLU A 185 2.22 4.77 -28.14
N ALA A 186 1.99 3.52 -27.71
CA ALA A 186 2.07 2.35 -28.60
C ALA A 186 0.95 2.36 -29.63
N ILE A 187 -0.29 2.66 -29.21
CA ILE A 187 -1.46 2.78 -30.10
C ILE A 187 -1.18 3.85 -31.17
N ALA A 188 -0.74 5.05 -30.79
CA ALA A 188 -0.44 6.11 -31.74
C ALA A 188 0.64 5.73 -32.76
N LYS A 189 1.64 4.93 -32.35
CA LYS A 189 2.65 4.39 -33.26
C LYS A 189 2.07 3.36 -34.22
N ILE A 190 1.17 2.48 -33.75
CA ILE A 190 0.48 1.49 -34.59
C ILE A 190 -0.37 2.20 -35.66
N GLU A 191 -1.20 3.17 -35.30
CA GLU A 191 -2.01 3.95 -36.23
C GLU A 191 -1.16 4.66 -37.30
N THR A 192 0.00 5.17 -36.87
CA THR A 192 0.97 5.77 -37.80
C THR A 192 1.54 4.75 -38.78
N LEU A 193 1.84 3.53 -38.30
CA LEU A 193 2.36 2.45 -39.16
C LEU A 193 1.30 1.93 -40.10
N GLU A 194 0.06 1.75 -39.67
CA GLU A 194 -1.09 1.34 -40.48
C GLU A 194 -1.33 2.33 -41.63
N THR A 195 -1.27 3.64 -41.33
CA THR A 195 -1.38 4.70 -42.35
C THR A 195 -0.28 4.59 -43.39
N LYS A 196 0.97 4.33 -42.96
CA LYS A 196 2.11 4.17 -43.87
C LYS A 196 1.99 2.91 -44.73
N VAL A 197 1.55 1.81 -44.14
CA VAL A 197 1.32 0.55 -44.88
C VAL A 197 0.24 0.74 -45.95
N ALA A 198 -0.92 1.32 -45.58
CA ALA A 198 -1.99 1.60 -46.54
C ALA A 198 -1.51 2.51 -47.69
N ALA A 199 -0.70 3.51 -47.39
CA ALA A 199 -0.13 4.37 -48.45
C ALA A 199 0.85 3.62 -49.39
N LEU A 200 1.60 2.67 -48.85
CA LEU A 200 2.53 1.85 -49.65
C LEU A 200 1.75 0.86 -50.52
N GLU A 201 0.69 0.22 -49.96
CA GLU A 201 -0.15 -0.70 -50.74
C GLU A 201 -0.91 -0.01 -51.87
N ALA A 202 -1.37 1.23 -51.65
CA ALA A 202 -2.02 2.04 -52.67
C ALA A 202 -1.07 2.54 -53.79
N ALA A 203 0.24 2.47 -53.58
CA ALA A 203 1.26 2.91 -54.54
C ALA A 203 1.74 1.79 -55.48
N TRP A 204 1.24 0.57 -55.31
CA TRP A 204 1.54 -0.61 -56.13
C TRP A 204 0.32 -1.03 -56.92
#